data_e818d78c7564f954f46c7cdd8e161dc0
#
_entry.id   e818d78c7564f954f46c7cdd8e161dc0
#
_cell.length_a   1.000
_cell.length_b   1.000
_cell.length_c   1.000
_cell.angle_alpha   90.00
_cell.angle_beta   90.00
_cell.angle_gamma   90.00
#
_symmetry.space_group_name_H-M   'P 1'
#
loop_
_entity.id
_entity.type
_entity.pdbx_description
1 polymer ?
#
loop_
_entity_poly.entity_id
_entity_poly.type
_entity_poly.pdbx_seq_one_letter_code
_entity_poly.pdbx_strand_id
1 'polypeptide(L)'
;MPLSTSPDSIVYPVSTDAVAPLNAIFQDLADSTQSAIVSVRSVVLENAEQTADYVLELADAGKVVVMNKTGTATLTVPANATVAFPLGTILYVYNISSGDVTVTPAGGVTVRNSGTVAQYAQVLLRKRATNEWVMVA
;
A
#
# COMPACT_ATOMS: atom_id res chain seq x y z
N MET A 1 54.38 13.73 -50.09
CA MET A 1 54.44 13.73 -48.63
C MET A 1 53.34 12.83 -48.11
N PRO A 2 53.71 11.76 -47.46
CA PRO A 2 52.66 10.99 -46.74
C PRO A 2 52.08 11.89 -45.67
N LEU A 3 50.77 12.03 -45.71
CA LEU A 3 50.05 12.61 -44.61
C LEU A 3 50.30 11.75 -43.39
N SER A 4 50.85 12.37 -42.34
CA SER A 4 50.87 11.76 -41.04
C SER A 4 49.40 11.43 -40.69
N THR A 5 49.03 10.22 -40.85
CA THR A 5 47.86 9.70 -40.17
C THR A 5 48.25 9.74 -38.69
N SER A 6 47.82 10.78 -38.04
CA SER A 6 47.89 10.82 -36.59
C SER A 6 47.25 9.52 -36.09
N PRO A 7 47.98 8.67 -35.39
CA PRO A 7 47.39 7.48 -34.82
C PRO A 7 46.37 7.80 -33.74
N ASP A 8 46.22 9.08 -33.43
CA ASP A 8 45.34 9.57 -32.37
C ASP A 8 44.00 10.15 -32.87
N SER A 9 43.62 9.81 -34.11
CA SER A 9 42.27 10.02 -34.51
C SER A 9 41.36 8.99 -33.79
N ILE A 10 41.31 9.12 -32.49
CA ILE A 10 40.18 8.55 -31.75
C ILE A 10 38.99 9.29 -32.29
N VAL A 11 38.32 8.67 -33.23
CA VAL A 11 36.98 9.09 -33.62
C VAL A 11 36.11 8.80 -32.39
N TYR A 12 36.06 9.80 -31.53
CA TYR A 12 34.95 9.80 -30.55
C TYR A 12 33.69 9.76 -31.38
N PRO A 13 32.86 8.74 -31.24
CA PRO A 13 31.58 8.79 -31.89
C PRO A 13 30.94 10.09 -31.44
N VAL A 14 30.72 10.99 -32.38
CA VAL A 14 30.00 12.24 -32.10
C VAL A 14 28.77 11.86 -31.37
N SER A 15 28.59 12.41 -30.23
CA SER A 15 27.70 12.03 -29.14
C SER A 15 26.23 11.83 -29.48
N THR A 16 25.85 12.15 -30.73
CA THR A 16 24.47 12.00 -31.16
C THR A 16 24.00 10.55 -31.31
N ASP A 17 24.91 9.62 -31.66
CA ASP A 17 24.51 8.22 -31.85
C ASP A 17 24.70 7.33 -30.61
N ALA A 18 25.58 7.74 -29.70
CA ALA A 18 25.86 6.96 -28.49
C ALA A 18 25.11 7.47 -27.25
N VAL A 19 24.79 8.77 -27.20
CA VAL A 19 24.13 9.39 -26.05
C VAL A 19 22.61 9.34 -26.17
N ALA A 20 22.07 9.38 -27.39
CA ALA A 20 20.64 9.30 -27.60
C ALA A 20 20.00 8.01 -27.08
N PRO A 21 20.56 6.80 -27.29
CA PRO A 21 20.03 5.59 -26.70
C PRO A 21 20.07 5.59 -25.18
N LEU A 22 21.14 6.15 -24.59
CA LEU A 22 21.28 6.21 -23.14
C LEU A 22 20.29 7.19 -22.52
N ASN A 23 20.08 8.34 -23.14
CA ASN A 23 19.07 9.30 -22.71
C ASN A 23 17.65 8.72 -22.82
N ALA A 24 17.35 7.97 -23.87
CA ALA A 24 16.08 7.28 -24.02
C ALA A 24 15.86 6.25 -22.90
N ILE A 25 16.89 5.47 -22.57
CA ILE A 25 16.82 4.49 -21.48
C ILE A 25 16.59 5.19 -20.13
N PHE A 26 17.27 6.30 -19.86
CA PHE A 26 17.05 7.05 -18.63
C PHE A 26 15.67 7.69 -18.59
N GLN A 27 15.14 8.13 -19.71
CA GLN A 27 13.79 8.68 -19.81
C GLN A 27 12.73 7.62 -19.60
N ASP A 28 12.88 6.46 -20.23
CA ASP A 28 11.97 5.32 -20.05
C ASP A 28 11.96 4.81 -18.59
N LEU A 29 13.12 4.79 -17.93
CA LEU A 29 13.23 4.47 -16.50
C LEU A 29 12.52 5.50 -15.63
N ALA A 30 12.71 6.79 -15.92
CA ALA A 30 12.06 7.88 -15.19
C ALA A 30 10.55 7.83 -15.37
N ASP A 31 10.06 7.66 -16.57
CA ASP A 31 8.63 7.60 -16.90
C ASP A 31 7.96 6.36 -16.29
N SER A 32 8.64 5.23 -16.34
CA SER A 32 8.17 3.97 -15.74
C SER A 32 8.09 4.08 -14.21
N THR A 33 9.09 4.69 -13.56
CA THR A 33 9.11 4.95 -12.13
C THR A 33 8.03 5.95 -11.73
N GLN A 34 7.87 7.02 -12.50
CA GLN A 34 6.83 8.04 -12.30
C GLN A 34 5.44 7.42 -12.42
N SER A 35 5.21 6.62 -13.44
CA SER A 35 3.93 5.93 -13.65
C SER A 35 3.63 4.95 -12.53
N ALA A 36 4.60 4.21 -12.04
CA ALA A 36 4.46 3.31 -10.90
C ALA A 36 4.14 4.09 -9.61
N ILE A 37 4.80 5.23 -9.35
CA ILE A 37 4.55 6.08 -8.19
C ILE A 37 3.15 6.71 -8.27
N VAL A 38 2.71 7.18 -9.42
CA VAL A 38 1.37 7.75 -9.62
C VAL A 38 0.30 6.67 -9.43
N SER A 39 0.53 5.46 -9.93
CA SER A 39 -0.37 4.34 -9.76
C SER A 39 -0.54 3.95 -8.29
N VAL A 40 0.54 3.92 -7.51
CA VAL A 40 0.50 3.62 -6.07
C VAL A 40 -0.20 4.73 -5.26
N ARG A 41 -0.17 5.98 -5.72
CA ARG A 41 -0.80 7.11 -5.03
C ARG A 41 -2.30 7.25 -5.29
N SER A 42 -2.79 6.72 -6.39
CA SER A 42 -4.18 6.90 -6.81
C SER A 42 -5.07 5.68 -6.59
N VAL A 43 -4.51 4.55 -6.17
CA VAL A 43 -5.26 3.31 -5.97
C VAL A 43 -5.05 2.82 -4.54
N VAL A 44 -6.14 2.73 -3.79
CA VAL A 44 -6.15 1.97 -2.53
C VAL A 44 -6.48 0.53 -2.91
N LEU A 45 -5.53 -0.37 -2.66
CA LEU A 45 -5.70 -1.79 -2.97
C LEU A 45 -6.66 -2.43 -1.97
N GLU A 46 -7.47 -3.34 -2.46
CA GLU A 46 -8.29 -4.22 -1.60
C GLU A 46 -7.54 -5.53 -1.33
N ASN A 47 -7.74 -6.07 -0.14
CA ASN A 47 -7.35 -7.44 0.17
C ASN A 47 -8.38 -8.43 -0.39
N ALA A 48 -8.02 -9.70 -0.41
CA ALA A 48 -9.00 -10.74 -0.69
C ALA A 48 -10.16 -10.68 0.32
N GLU A 49 -11.37 -10.93 -0.14
CA GLU A 49 -12.58 -10.90 0.71
C GLU A 49 -12.46 -11.89 1.87
N GLN A 50 -12.78 -11.42 3.07
CA GLN A 50 -12.76 -12.23 4.28
C GLN A 50 -14.16 -12.81 4.53
N THR A 51 -14.30 -14.10 4.33
CA THR A 51 -15.57 -14.82 4.47
C THR A 51 -15.81 -15.40 5.86
N ALA A 52 -14.92 -15.11 6.81
CA ALA A 52 -14.95 -15.51 8.21
C ALA A 52 -14.58 -14.34 9.11
N ASP A 53 -14.64 -14.55 10.44
CA ASP A 53 -14.05 -13.60 11.38
C ASP A 53 -12.56 -13.42 11.08
N TYR A 54 -12.07 -12.19 11.15
CA TYR A 54 -10.75 -11.86 10.67
C TYR A 54 -9.92 -11.12 11.72
N VAL A 55 -8.65 -11.43 11.78
CA VAL A 55 -7.66 -10.70 12.57
C VAL A 55 -6.76 -9.93 11.62
N LEU A 56 -6.63 -8.62 11.82
CA LEU A 56 -5.79 -7.79 10.96
C LEU A 56 -4.34 -8.28 10.91
N GLU A 57 -3.79 -8.32 9.71
CA GLU A 57 -2.42 -8.71 9.41
C GLU A 57 -1.60 -7.51 8.96
N LEU A 58 -0.27 -7.60 9.04
CA LEU A 58 0.60 -6.51 8.61
C LEU A 58 0.43 -6.15 7.12
N ALA A 59 0.04 -7.13 6.32
CA ALA A 59 -0.24 -6.96 4.89
C ALA A 59 -1.47 -6.09 4.60
N ASP A 60 -2.33 -5.82 5.59
CA ASP A 60 -3.53 -4.97 5.45
C ASP A 60 -3.20 -3.47 5.51
N ALA A 61 -1.99 -3.12 5.96
CA ALA A 61 -1.56 -1.74 6.06
C ALA A 61 -1.72 -1.00 4.72
N GLY A 62 -2.44 0.12 4.74
CA GLY A 62 -2.67 0.94 3.55
C GLY A 62 -3.71 0.40 2.57
N LYS A 63 -4.46 -0.64 2.95
CA LYS A 63 -5.45 -1.31 2.08
C LYS A 63 -6.85 -1.23 2.64
N VAL A 64 -7.82 -1.67 1.83
CA VAL A 64 -9.20 -1.94 2.25
C VAL A 64 -9.33 -3.42 2.59
N VAL A 65 -9.71 -3.72 3.81
CA VAL A 65 -10.10 -5.06 4.24
C VAL A 65 -11.59 -5.23 3.94
N VAL A 66 -11.92 -6.12 3.02
CA VAL A 66 -13.30 -6.38 2.61
C VAL A 66 -13.83 -7.57 3.41
N MET A 67 -14.87 -7.33 4.21
CA MET A 67 -15.56 -8.37 4.99
C MET A 67 -16.79 -8.85 4.22
N ASN A 68 -16.84 -10.15 3.92
CA ASN A 68 -17.93 -10.80 3.15
C ASN A 68 -18.38 -12.11 3.83
N LYS A 69 -18.69 -12.05 5.11
CA LYS A 69 -19.20 -13.19 5.87
C LYS A 69 -20.72 -13.25 5.82
N THR A 70 -21.30 -14.44 5.74
CA THR A 70 -22.74 -14.62 5.94
C THR A 70 -23.09 -14.38 7.42
N GLY A 71 -23.95 -13.41 7.70
CA GLY A 71 -24.30 -12.97 9.05
C GLY A 71 -23.31 -11.97 9.62
N THR A 72 -23.29 -11.81 10.92
CA THR A 72 -22.40 -10.91 11.63
C THR A 72 -20.95 -11.41 11.59
N ALA A 73 -20.00 -10.49 11.52
CA ALA A 73 -18.59 -10.79 11.53
C ALA A 73 -17.85 -10.03 12.63
N THR A 74 -16.73 -10.56 13.07
CA THR A 74 -15.81 -9.89 13.98
C THR A 74 -14.51 -9.58 13.27
N LEU A 75 -14.09 -8.33 13.31
CA LEU A 75 -12.76 -7.89 12.90
C LEU A 75 -11.94 -7.58 14.15
N THR A 76 -10.88 -8.33 14.38
CA THR A 76 -10.02 -8.15 15.54
C THR A 76 -8.81 -7.28 15.22
N VAL A 77 -8.60 -6.24 16.01
CA VAL A 77 -7.38 -5.41 15.96
C VAL A 77 -6.35 -6.04 16.90
N PRO A 78 -5.24 -6.59 16.37
CA PRO A 78 -4.28 -7.34 17.16
C PRO A 78 -3.42 -6.43 18.04
N ALA A 79 -2.84 -7.02 19.10
CA ALA A 79 -1.83 -6.35 19.91
C ALA A 79 -0.54 -6.14 19.11
N ASN A 80 0.19 -5.06 19.40
CA ASN A 80 1.44 -4.74 18.72
C ASN A 80 2.52 -5.82 18.88
N ALA A 81 2.46 -6.59 19.96
CA ALA A 81 3.36 -7.73 20.18
C ALA A 81 3.10 -8.88 19.19
N THR A 82 1.88 -9.00 18.68
CA THR A 82 1.48 -10.03 17.71
C THR A 82 1.65 -9.54 16.28
N VAL A 83 1.19 -8.33 15.98
CA VAL A 83 1.33 -7.69 14.66
C VAL A 83 1.80 -6.27 14.85
N ALA A 84 3.07 -6.01 14.54
CA ALA A 84 3.73 -4.72 14.77
C ALA A 84 3.46 -3.72 13.62
N PHE A 85 2.24 -3.26 13.50
CA PHE A 85 1.94 -2.19 12.56
C PHE A 85 2.77 -0.94 12.89
N PRO A 86 3.35 -0.24 11.91
CA PRO A 86 3.97 1.07 12.13
C PRO A 86 3.01 2.09 12.73
N LEU A 87 3.52 3.04 13.50
CA LEU A 87 2.71 4.18 13.96
C LEU A 87 2.24 5.01 12.75
N GLY A 88 1.00 5.45 12.78
CA GLY A 88 0.39 6.17 11.67
C GLY A 88 -0.18 5.28 10.57
N THR A 89 -0.07 3.95 10.69
CA THR A 89 -0.73 3.02 9.77
C THR A 89 -2.21 3.36 9.64
N ILE A 90 -2.67 3.44 8.40
CA ILE A 90 -4.08 3.61 8.04
C ILE A 90 -4.50 2.39 7.25
N LEU A 91 -5.68 1.88 7.53
CA LEU A 91 -6.37 0.88 6.72
C LEU A 91 -7.87 1.17 6.75
N TYR A 92 -8.58 0.64 5.79
CA TYR A 92 -10.02 0.76 5.70
C TYR A 92 -10.67 -0.60 5.93
N VAL A 93 -11.87 -0.58 6.46
CA VAL A 93 -12.72 -1.77 6.59
C VAL A 93 -14.00 -1.50 5.83
N TYR A 94 -14.28 -2.30 4.83
CA TYR A 94 -15.51 -2.24 4.06
C TYR A 94 -16.34 -3.50 4.31
N ASN A 95 -17.60 -3.33 4.65
CA ASN A 95 -18.48 -4.43 4.98
C ASN A 95 -19.48 -4.73 3.85
N ILE A 96 -19.30 -5.87 3.19
CA ILE A 96 -20.30 -6.44 2.26
C ILE A 96 -20.96 -7.70 2.83
N SER A 97 -20.69 -8.04 4.10
CA SER A 97 -21.36 -9.13 4.81
C SER A 97 -22.87 -8.89 4.89
N SER A 98 -23.65 -9.94 5.05
CA SER A 98 -25.10 -9.80 5.22
C SER A 98 -25.50 -9.28 6.61
N GLY A 99 -24.58 -9.16 7.55
CA GLY A 99 -24.75 -8.58 8.88
C GLY A 99 -23.68 -7.57 9.21
N ASP A 100 -23.74 -6.99 10.39
CA ASP A 100 -22.78 -6.01 10.86
C ASP A 100 -21.40 -6.64 11.15
N VAL A 101 -20.35 -5.88 10.92
CA VAL A 101 -18.98 -6.22 11.33
C VAL A 101 -18.65 -5.48 12.61
N THR A 102 -18.35 -6.21 13.67
CA THR A 102 -17.91 -5.62 14.94
C THR A 102 -16.40 -5.50 14.96
N VAL A 103 -15.88 -4.29 15.16
CA VAL A 103 -14.45 -4.05 15.35
C VAL A 103 -14.10 -4.26 16.82
N THR A 104 -13.34 -5.30 17.12
CA THR A 104 -12.99 -5.72 18.48
C THR A 104 -11.49 -5.60 18.72
N PRO A 105 -11.06 -4.89 19.77
CA PRO A 105 -9.66 -4.88 20.15
C PRO A 105 -9.24 -6.21 20.81
N ALA A 106 -8.04 -6.69 20.52
CA ALA A 106 -7.41 -7.76 21.28
C ALA A 106 -7.04 -7.31 22.69
N GLY A 107 -6.70 -8.26 23.57
CA GLY A 107 -6.29 -7.93 24.93
C GLY A 107 -5.15 -6.90 24.98
N GLY A 108 -5.33 -5.86 25.77
CA GLY A 108 -4.35 -4.78 25.93
C GLY A 108 -4.35 -3.74 24.81
N VAL A 109 -5.24 -3.85 23.82
CA VAL A 109 -5.42 -2.86 22.75
C VAL A 109 -6.62 -1.97 23.06
N THR A 110 -6.50 -0.69 22.74
CA THR A 110 -7.60 0.27 22.77
C THR A 110 -7.94 0.71 21.37
N VAL A 111 -9.20 0.57 20.97
CA VAL A 111 -9.72 1.17 19.75
C VAL A 111 -10.70 2.28 20.16
N ARG A 112 -10.29 3.54 19.94
CA ARG A 112 -11.16 4.70 20.18
C ARG A 112 -12.28 4.71 19.17
N ASN A 113 -13.50 5.03 19.62
CA ASN A 113 -14.70 5.03 18.81
C ASN A 113 -14.99 3.65 18.16
N SER A 114 -14.53 2.56 18.81
CA SER A 114 -14.86 1.23 18.33
C SER A 114 -16.38 1.02 18.25
N GLY A 115 -16.82 0.25 17.29
CA GLY A 115 -18.24 -0.01 17.06
C GLY A 115 -18.43 -1.02 15.95
N THR A 116 -19.63 -0.98 15.37
CA THR A 116 -20.01 -1.83 14.26
C THR A 116 -19.95 -1.08 12.94
N VAL A 117 -19.62 -1.81 11.89
CA VAL A 117 -19.64 -1.36 10.51
C VAL A 117 -20.85 -2.02 9.85
N ALA A 118 -21.88 -1.24 9.57
CA ALA A 118 -23.09 -1.75 8.94
C ALA A 118 -22.81 -2.26 7.52
N GLN A 119 -23.72 -3.05 6.98
CA GLN A 119 -23.61 -3.51 5.60
C GLN A 119 -23.47 -2.32 4.64
N TYR A 120 -22.54 -2.41 3.71
CA TYR A 120 -22.13 -1.39 2.72
C TYR A 120 -21.55 -0.09 3.31
N ALA A 121 -21.25 -0.09 4.61
CA ALA A 121 -20.49 0.99 5.22
C ALA A 121 -18.97 0.72 5.16
N GLN A 122 -18.21 1.80 5.17
CA GLN A 122 -16.75 1.76 5.25
C GLN A 122 -16.28 2.64 6.39
N VAL A 123 -15.29 2.16 7.13
CA VAL A 123 -14.63 2.92 8.19
C VAL A 123 -13.12 2.92 8.00
N LEU A 124 -12.46 3.90 8.60
CA LEU A 124 -11.02 4.01 8.64
C LEU A 124 -10.52 3.62 10.02
N LEU A 125 -9.47 2.81 10.08
CA LEU A 125 -8.70 2.52 11.28
C LEU A 125 -7.31 3.15 11.14
N ARG A 126 -6.91 3.95 12.13
CA ARG A 126 -5.59 4.56 12.19
C ARG A 126 -4.87 4.20 13.49
N LYS A 127 -3.64 3.72 13.38
CA LYS A 127 -2.80 3.46 14.54
C LYS A 127 -2.21 4.76 15.09
N ARG A 128 -2.55 5.09 16.34
CA ARG A 128 -2.11 6.31 17.02
C ARG A 128 -0.91 6.08 17.93
N ALA A 129 -0.90 4.97 18.65
CA ALA A 129 0.16 4.59 19.58
C ALA A 129 0.38 3.06 19.53
N THR A 130 1.33 2.53 20.29
CA THR A 130 1.74 1.12 20.25
C THR A 130 0.56 0.15 20.31
N ASN A 131 -0.39 0.36 21.20
CA ASN A 131 -1.60 -0.46 21.34
C ASN A 131 -2.88 0.42 21.31
N GLU A 132 -2.85 1.53 20.60
CA GLU A 132 -4.00 2.41 20.46
C GLU A 132 -4.30 2.72 19.02
N TRP A 133 -5.56 2.51 18.68
CA TRP A 133 -6.13 2.79 17.37
C TRP A 133 -7.32 3.74 17.50
N VAL A 134 -7.63 4.41 16.41
CA VAL A 134 -8.82 5.27 16.28
C VAL A 134 -9.62 4.77 15.09
N MET A 135 -10.90 4.52 15.31
CA MET A 135 -11.86 4.24 14.25
C MET A 135 -12.57 5.53 13.86
N VAL A 136 -12.69 5.78 12.58
CA VAL A 136 -13.41 6.93 12.02
C VAL A 136 -14.44 6.39 11.03
N ALA A 137 -15.68 6.71 11.27
CA ALA A 137 -16.79 6.36 10.40
C ALA A 137 -17.09 7.51 9.43
#